data_cf734599a35ecb4c34921bf87b4b0f74
#
_entry.id   cf734599a35ecb4c34921bf87b4b0f74
#
_cell.length_a   1.000
_cell.length_b   1.000
_cell.length_c   1.000
_cell.angle_alpha   90.00
_cell.angle_beta   90.00
_cell.angle_gamma   90.00
#
_symmetry.space_group_name_H-M   'P 1'
#
loop_
_entity.id
_entity.type
_entity.pdbx_description
1 polymer ?
#
loop_
_entity_poly.entity_id
_entity_poly.type
_entity_poly.pdbx_seq_one_letter_code
_entity_poly.pdbx_strand_id
1 'polypeptide(L)'
;MLKDLCFEVIQTCPNKCQFCSSNSSQEEKTIITLEDFKRTVMYFMQNGGIGEISISGGEPFLHPDLFEMVQFCKKQGIRTVIFTSGIKRAEDIPPEVIEYMKEKCAKDLQEIEEHEPWNERLKRNVKAYYDRAITPEPYGAITRQECEKLKQLGLDKIVFDWQAFEEETDSTLMGRKGLYTYLMDSLMRAKGRGLNVDVHFIPMKPNYREIPDIMECLEIAGVENISILNFVPQGRGRVNKEELMLSDEELREFSTILNEAKEKFSGNVRIGIPLNGRIAHLCTAGTEKLDIRYDGVVLPCPAFKEISAETMKKYGIEFHSIYEDLERVVVPGGKKQAPLCKQIYGFHGDLTENEER
;
A
#
# COMPACT_ATOMS: atom_id res chain seq x y z
N MET A 1 -0.42 1.39 25.90
CA MET A 1 0.13 0.56 24.81
C MET A 1 -0.46 1.05 23.49
N LEU A 2 0.36 1.38 22.52
CA LEU A 2 -0.10 1.63 21.15
C LEU A 2 -0.50 0.29 20.53
N LYS A 3 -1.73 0.18 20.02
CA LYS A 3 -2.17 -1.02 19.30
C LYS A 3 -1.62 -1.05 17.87
N ASP A 4 -1.48 0.13 17.23
CA ASP A 4 -1.02 0.27 15.86
C ASP A 4 -0.17 1.55 15.70
N LEU A 5 1.08 1.37 15.29
CA LEU A 5 2.00 2.44 14.92
C LEU A 5 2.29 2.33 13.42
N CYS A 6 1.67 3.18 12.62
CA CYS A 6 1.98 3.28 11.20
C CYS A 6 3.25 4.11 11.03
N PHE A 7 4.16 3.64 10.18
CA PHE A 7 5.43 4.29 9.90
C PHE A 7 5.60 4.43 8.38
N GLU A 8 5.47 5.66 7.87
CA GLU A 8 5.81 5.97 6.49
C GLU A 8 7.33 6.15 6.39
N VAL A 9 8.03 5.07 6.06
CA VAL A 9 9.50 5.06 6.09
C VAL A 9 10.17 5.78 4.92
N ILE A 10 9.42 6.04 3.83
CA ILE A 10 9.93 6.64 2.60
C ILE A 10 8.80 7.35 1.84
N GLN A 11 9.11 8.49 1.19
CA GLN A 11 8.15 9.19 0.33
C GLN A 11 8.26 8.76 -1.14
N THR A 12 9.44 8.28 -1.59
CA THR A 12 9.62 7.80 -2.96
C THR A 12 8.64 6.67 -3.27
N CYS A 13 7.99 6.74 -4.44
CA CYS A 13 7.05 5.72 -4.92
C CYS A 13 7.17 5.55 -6.43
N PRO A 14 7.08 4.34 -6.99
CA PRO A 14 7.05 4.14 -8.44
C PRO A 14 5.76 4.68 -9.06
N ASN A 15 4.68 4.74 -8.28
CA ASN A 15 3.37 5.22 -8.70
C ASN A 15 3.20 6.73 -8.48
N LYS A 16 2.21 7.31 -9.17
CA LYS A 16 1.74 8.68 -8.98
C LYS A 16 0.21 8.69 -8.83
N CYS A 17 -0.29 7.86 -7.91
CA CYS A 17 -1.72 7.61 -7.73
C CYS A 17 -2.53 8.90 -7.58
N GLN A 18 -3.67 8.99 -8.27
CA GLN A 18 -4.57 10.13 -8.22
C GLN A 18 -5.18 10.36 -6.82
N PHE A 19 -5.31 9.28 -6.04
CA PHE A 19 -5.86 9.29 -4.68
C PHE A 19 -4.81 9.37 -3.57
N CYS A 20 -3.51 9.47 -3.89
CA CYS A 20 -2.42 9.41 -2.91
C CYS A 20 -2.51 10.53 -1.87
N SER A 21 -2.60 10.14 -0.60
CA SER A 21 -2.68 11.06 0.53
C SER A 21 -1.33 11.69 0.92
N SER A 22 -0.21 11.04 0.55
CA SER A 22 1.16 11.45 0.92
C SER A 22 1.90 12.17 -0.22
N ASN A 23 1.24 12.44 -1.35
CA ASN A 23 1.84 13.03 -2.57
C ASN A 23 3.09 12.30 -3.07
N SER A 24 3.24 11.03 -2.72
CA SER A 24 4.41 10.22 -3.07
C SER A 24 4.58 10.09 -4.58
N SER A 25 5.82 10.12 -5.05
CA SER A 25 6.18 9.99 -6.46
C SER A 25 7.65 9.57 -6.61
N GLN A 26 8.14 9.40 -7.83
CA GLN A 26 9.55 9.07 -8.09
C GLN A 26 10.51 10.23 -7.80
N GLU A 27 10.01 11.44 -7.89
CA GLU A 27 10.77 12.67 -7.69
C GLU A 27 11.10 12.90 -6.20
N GLU A 28 10.27 12.35 -5.30
CA GLU A 28 10.43 12.50 -3.85
C GLU A 28 11.63 11.69 -3.34
N LYS A 29 12.34 12.25 -2.35
CA LYS A 29 13.58 11.65 -1.82
C LYS A 29 13.60 11.53 -0.30
N THR A 30 12.54 11.97 0.38
CA THR A 30 12.48 11.94 1.84
C THR A 30 12.41 10.49 2.33
N ILE A 31 13.26 10.19 3.31
CA ILE A 31 13.41 8.86 3.89
C ILE A 31 13.68 8.97 5.38
N ILE A 32 13.14 8.06 6.17
CA ILE A 32 13.48 7.90 7.60
C ILE A 32 14.61 6.89 7.71
N THR A 33 15.70 7.29 8.36
CA THR A 33 16.85 6.39 8.53
C THR A 33 16.52 5.19 9.41
N LEU A 34 17.24 4.09 9.23
CA LEU A 34 17.12 2.91 10.10
C LEU A 34 17.38 3.26 11.57
N GLU A 35 18.29 4.20 11.83
CA GLU A 35 18.62 4.65 13.18
C GLU A 35 17.45 5.41 13.83
N ASP A 36 16.85 6.37 13.11
CA ASP A 36 15.69 7.11 13.61
C ASP A 36 14.47 6.20 13.80
N PHE A 37 14.26 5.26 12.89
CA PHE A 37 13.24 4.23 13.04
C PHE A 37 13.43 3.44 14.33
N LYS A 38 14.62 2.87 14.54
CA LYS A 38 14.95 2.08 15.74
C LYS A 38 14.81 2.90 17.03
N ARG A 39 15.35 4.12 17.04
CA ARG A 39 15.26 5.02 18.18
C ARG A 39 13.81 5.29 18.57
N THR A 40 12.98 5.59 17.59
CA THR A 40 11.56 5.89 17.79
C THR A 40 10.78 4.68 18.28
N VAL A 41 10.99 3.51 17.66
CA VAL A 41 10.36 2.27 18.10
C VAL A 41 10.74 1.94 19.54
N MET A 42 12.03 2.04 19.89
CA MET A 42 12.49 1.78 21.26
C MET A 42 11.88 2.73 22.30
N TYR A 43 11.74 4.02 21.92
CA TYR A 43 11.05 4.97 22.78
C TYR A 43 9.63 4.54 23.13
N PHE A 44 8.81 4.19 22.13
CA PHE A 44 7.43 3.74 22.38
C PHE A 44 7.36 2.39 23.09
N MET A 45 8.30 1.49 22.82
CA MET A 45 8.39 0.21 23.55
C MET A 45 8.63 0.43 25.05
N GLN A 46 9.50 1.37 25.41
CA GLN A 46 9.80 1.71 26.81
C GLN A 46 8.68 2.50 27.48
N ASN A 47 7.86 3.24 26.70
CA ASN A 47 6.81 4.13 27.19
C ASN A 47 5.40 3.57 26.91
N GLY A 48 5.17 2.31 27.14
CA GLY A 48 3.83 1.71 27.09
C GLY A 48 3.69 0.53 26.12
N GLY A 49 4.66 0.33 25.22
CA GLY A 49 4.69 -0.79 24.27
C GLY A 49 3.91 -0.54 22.99
N ILE A 50 4.22 -1.35 21.98
CA ILE A 50 3.62 -1.35 20.65
C ILE A 50 3.09 -2.76 20.37
N GLY A 51 1.81 -2.87 19.97
CA GLY A 51 1.21 -4.13 19.55
C GLY A 51 1.56 -4.51 18.11
N GLU A 52 1.42 -3.55 17.20
CA GLU A 52 1.68 -3.73 15.77
C GLU A 52 2.41 -2.52 15.20
N ILE A 53 3.38 -2.76 14.33
CA ILE A 53 3.97 -1.76 13.45
C ILE A 53 3.54 -2.04 12.02
N SER A 54 2.96 -1.02 11.39
CA SER A 54 2.63 -0.98 9.98
C SER A 54 3.69 -0.19 9.22
N ILE A 55 4.56 -0.85 8.47
CA ILE A 55 5.58 -0.21 7.62
C ILE A 55 4.92 0.16 6.30
N SER A 56 4.89 1.45 6.00
CA SER A 56 4.22 2.06 4.87
C SER A 56 5.08 3.18 4.26
N GLY A 57 4.48 4.09 3.50
CA GLY A 57 5.13 5.27 2.93
C GLY A 57 4.70 5.52 1.50
N GLY A 58 5.65 5.90 0.64
CA GLY A 58 5.49 5.82 -0.80
C GLY A 58 5.43 4.35 -1.20
N GLU A 59 6.61 3.73 -1.39
CA GLU A 59 6.72 2.28 -1.59
C GLU A 59 7.85 1.73 -0.70
N PRO A 60 7.53 0.97 0.35
CA PRO A 60 8.53 0.47 1.30
C PRO A 60 9.61 -0.40 0.66
N PHE A 61 9.33 -1.13 -0.43
CA PHE A 61 10.32 -1.92 -1.14
C PHE A 61 11.37 -1.09 -1.89
N LEU A 62 11.21 0.24 -1.91
CA LEU A 62 12.27 1.15 -2.36
C LEU A 62 13.18 1.61 -1.21
N HIS A 63 12.83 1.29 0.05
CA HIS A 63 13.67 1.62 1.20
C HIS A 63 14.84 0.65 1.33
N PRO A 64 16.10 1.11 1.36
CA PRO A 64 17.26 0.22 1.38
C PRO A 64 17.30 -0.70 2.61
N ASP A 65 16.78 -0.25 3.74
CA ASP A 65 16.85 -0.95 5.03
C ASP A 65 15.52 -1.63 5.43
N LEU A 66 14.59 -1.86 4.48
CA LEU A 66 13.27 -2.45 4.79
C LEU A 66 13.39 -3.76 5.57
N PHE A 67 14.24 -4.67 5.12
CA PHE A 67 14.41 -5.99 5.74
C PHE A 67 15.01 -5.90 7.14
N GLU A 68 15.92 -4.96 7.36
CA GLU A 68 16.53 -4.66 8.65
C GLU A 68 15.51 -4.07 9.63
N MET A 69 14.59 -3.23 9.15
CA MET A 69 13.46 -2.71 9.94
C MET A 69 12.53 -3.85 10.39
N VAL A 70 12.14 -4.73 9.45
CA VAL A 70 11.34 -5.93 9.77
C VAL A 70 12.05 -6.79 10.79
N GLN A 71 13.33 -7.13 10.56
CA GLN A 71 14.12 -7.93 11.49
C GLN A 71 14.19 -7.31 12.88
N PHE A 72 14.38 -5.99 12.95
CA PHE A 72 14.42 -5.27 14.21
C PHE A 72 13.10 -5.38 14.96
N CYS A 73 11.97 -5.12 14.31
CA CYS A 73 10.64 -5.23 14.92
C CYS A 73 10.39 -6.66 15.44
N LYS A 74 10.73 -7.67 14.66
CA LYS A 74 10.55 -9.08 15.06
C LYS A 74 11.43 -9.46 16.26
N LYS A 75 12.66 -8.94 16.35
CA LYS A 75 13.53 -9.12 17.54
C LYS A 75 12.96 -8.47 18.80
N GLN A 76 12.15 -7.41 18.65
CA GLN A 76 11.44 -6.77 19.78
C GLN A 76 10.10 -7.45 20.11
N GLY A 77 9.72 -8.52 19.41
CA GLY A 77 8.45 -9.21 19.60
C GLY A 77 7.22 -8.45 19.08
N ILE A 78 7.43 -7.44 18.21
CA ILE A 78 6.37 -6.60 17.68
C ILE A 78 5.74 -7.29 16.46
N ARG A 79 4.42 -7.31 16.38
CA ARG A 79 3.71 -7.70 15.18
C ARG A 79 4.02 -6.69 14.05
N THR A 80 4.43 -7.20 12.88
CA THR A 80 4.94 -6.35 11.79
C THR A 80 4.16 -6.61 10.51
N VAL A 81 3.66 -5.53 9.92
CA VAL A 81 2.88 -5.52 8.68
C VAL A 81 3.55 -4.60 7.66
N ILE A 82 3.59 -4.99 6.39
CA ILE A 82 4.05 -4.12 5.29
C ILE A 82 2.84 -3.80 4.42
N PHE A 83 2.68 -2.51 4.06
CA PHE A 83 1.74 -2.03 3.05
C PHE A 83 2.52 -1.68 1.78
N THR A 84 2.12 -2.23 0.63
CA THR A 84 2.88 -2.12 -0.61
C THR A 84 2.00 -2.09 -1.85
N SER A 85 2.46 -1.41 -2.89
CA SER A 85 1.91 -1.54 -4.24
C SER A 85 2.41 -2.80 -4.97
N GLY A 86 3.31 -3.56 -4.35
CA GLY A 86 3.90 -4.75 -4.96
C GLY A 86 5.00 -4.46 -5.98
N ILE A 87 5.50 -3.22 -6.04
CA ILE A 87 6.44 -2.77 -7.06
C ILE A 87 7.74 -2.35 -6.37
N LYS A 88 8.85 -2.90 -6.81
CA LYS A 88 10.20 -2.56 -6.32
C LYS A 88 11.07 -2.01 -7.45
N ARG A 89 12.25 -1.52 -7.12
CA ARG A 89 13.28 -1.25 -8.13
C ARG A 89 13.69 -2.58 -8.79
N ALA A 90 13.75 -2.59 -10.12
CA ALA A 90 14.26 -3.77 -10.81
C ALA A 90 15.73 -4.02 -10.44
N GLU A 91 16.11 -5.28 -10.47
CA GLU A 91 17.51 -5.65 -10.35
C GLU A 91 18.23 -5.40 -11.69
N ASP A 92 19.50 -5.01 -11.63
CA ASP A 92 20.31 -4.91 -12.83
C ASP A 92 20.43 -6.30 -13.48
N ILE A 93 20.31 -6.33 -14.79
CA ILE A 93 20.51 -7.58 -15.54
C ILE A 93 22.01 -7.91 -15.51
N PRO A 94 22.42 -9.07 -14.96
CA PRO A 94 23.82 -9.43 -14.92
C PRO A 94 24.46 -9.45 -16.31
N PRO A 95 25.68 -8.93 -16.49
CA PRO A 95 26.34 -8.86 -17.79
C PRO A 95 26.41 -10.22 -18.52
N GLU A 96 26.64 -11.29 -17.77
CA GLU A 96 26.66 -12.67 -18.30
C GLU A 96 25.30 -13.12 -18.85
N VAL A 97 24.18 -12.65 -18.28
CA VAL A 97 22.83 -12.93 -18.79
C VAL A 97 22.61 -12.16 -20.09
N ILE A 98 23.04 -10.90 -20.15
CA ILE A 98 22.95 -10.08 -21.35
C ILE A 98 23.73 -10.74 -22.50
N GLU A 99 24.96 -11.21 -22.24
CA GLU A 99 25.79 -11.86 -23.24
C GLU A 99 25.17 -13.17 -23.71
N TYR A 100 24.75 -14.02 -22.79
CA TYR A 100 24.03 -15.26 -23.10
C TYR A 100 22.80 -15.04 -23.97
N MET A 101 21.98 -14.03 -23.64
CA MET A 101 20.78 -13.72 -24.41
C MET A 101 21.12 -13.21 -25.83
N LYS A 102 22.19 -12.44 -25.99
CA LYS A 102 22.67 -11.98 -27.31
C LYS A 102 23.16 -13.15 -28.17
N GLU A 103 23.95 -14.04 -27.59
CA GLU A 103 24.44 -15.24 -28.28
C GLU A 103 23.26 -16.14 -28.70
N LYS A 104 22.31 -16.36 -27.81
CA LYS A 104 21.12 -17.16 -28.10
C LYS A 104 20.26 -16.53 -29.20
N CYS A 105 20.06 -15.20 -29.16
CA CYS A 105 19.38 -14.46 -30.21
C CYS A 105 20.05 -14.66 -31.59
N ALA A 106 21.37 -14.55 -31.65
CA ALA A 106 22.13 -14.75 -32.86
C ALA A 106 21.96 -16.16 -33.42
N LYS A 107 21.99 -17.17 -32.55
CA LYS A 107 21.80 -18.58 -32.91
C LYS A 107 20.40 -18.83 -33.45
N ASP A 108 19.35 -18.35 -32.76
CA ASP A 108 17.95 -18.54 -33.18
C ASP A 108 17.68 -17.82 -34.52
N LEU A 109 18.27 -16.65 -34.73
CA LEU A 109 18.15 -15.94 -36.00
C LEU A 109 18.88 -16.65 -37.15
N GLN A 110 20.04 -17.28 -36.87
CA GLN A 110 20.75 -18.10 -37.87
C GLN A 110 19.92 -19.33 -38.24
N GLU A 111 19.32 -19.99 -37.28
CA GLU A 111 18.45 -21.17 -37.50
C GLU A 111 17.22 -20.81 -38.37
N ILE A 112 16.64 -19.62 -38.14
CA ILE A 112 15.56 -19.10 -39.00
C ILE A 112 16.06 -18.81 -40.41
N GLU A 113 17.26 -18.22 -40.54
CA GLU A 113 17.84 -17.93 -41.87
C GLU A 113 18.12 -19.19 -42.68
N GLU A 114 18.51 -20.27 -42.03
CA GLU A 114 18.79 -21.58 -42.65
C GLU A 114 17.51 -22.32 -43.07
N HIS A 115 16.43 -22.22 -42.31
CA HIS A 115 15.22 -23.03 -42.54
C HIS A 115 14.04 -22.23 -43.13
N GLU A 116 13.90 -20.95 -42.73
CA GLU A 116 12.81 -20.06 -43.15
C GLU A 116 13.30 -18.66 -43.51
N PRO A 117 14.25 -18.52 -44.47
CA PRO A 117 14.89 -17.25 -44.77
C PRO A 117 13.92 -16.13 -45.18
N TRP A 118 12.75 -16.50 -45.67
CA TRP A 118 11.68 -15.54 -46.10
C TRP A 118 10.83 -15.03 -44.91
N ASN A 119 10.96 -15.58 -43.71
CA ASN A 119 10.09 -15.27 -42.57
C ASN A 119 10.57 -14.05 -41.78
N GLU A 120 10.55 -12.89 -42.44
CA GLU A 120 10.96 -11.60 -41.82
C GLU A 120 10.13 -11.23 -40.58
N ARG A 121 8.88 -11.73 -40.49
CA ARG A 121 8.05 -11.51 -39.31
C ARG A 121 8.58 -12.30 -38.10
N LEU A 122 8.98 -13.54 -38.31
CA LEU A 122 9.55 -14.39 -37.25
C LEU A 122 10.87 -13.82 -36.77
N LYS A 123 11.77 -13.41 -37.69
CA LYS A 123 13.05 -12.77 -37.34
C LYS A 123 12.86 -11.52 -36.47
N ARG A 124 11.91 -10.66 -36.84
CA ARG A 124 11.59 -9.45 -36.06
C ARG A 124 11.05 -9.77 -34.67
N ASN A 125 10.16 -10.77 -34.58
CA ASN A 125 9.59 -11.17 -33.29
C ASN A 125 10.64 -11.76 -32.35
N VAL A 126 11.53 -12.63 -32.87
CA VAL A 126 12.64 -13.21 -32.12
C VAL A 126 13.58 -12.12 -31.63
N LYS A 127 13.99 -11.21 -32.52
CA LYS A 127 14.84 -10.08 -32.15
C LYS A 127 14.18 -9.20 -31.06
N ALA A 128 12.91 -8.84 -31.25
CA ALA A 128 12.16 -8.02 -30.29
C ALA A 128 12.03 -8.72 -28.91
N TYR A 129 11.86 -10.04 -28.89
CA TYR A 129 11.84 -10.83 -27.65
C TYR A 129 13.17 -10.70 -26.88
N TYR A 130 14.30 -10.92 -27.55
CA TYR A 130 15.61 -10.84 -26.92
C TYR A 130 16.00 -9.41 -26.54
N ASP A 131 15.73 -8.43 -27.41
CA ASP A 131 15.95 -7.01 -27.10
C ASP A 131 15.18 -6.59 -25.83
N ARG A 132 13.93 -7.03 -25.70
CA ARG A 132 13.13 -6.78 -24.50
C ARG A 132 13.72 -7.46 -23.26
N ALA A 133 14.20 -8.69 -23.40
CA ALA A 133 14.74 -9.47 -22.27
C ALA A 133 16.03 -8.86 -21.67
N ILE A 134 16.80 -8.08 -22.48
CA ILE A 134 18.03 -7.41 -22.04
C ILE A 134 17.88 -5.89 -21.84
N THR A 135 16.68 -5.35 -22.06
CA THR A 135 16.41 -3.92 -21.79
C THR A 135 16.14 -3.73 -20.29
N PRO A 136 16.92 -2.91 -19.59
CA PRO A 136 16.68 -2.64 -18.18
C PRO A 136 15.33 -1.96 -17.98
N GLU A 137 14.50 -2.55 -17.14
CA GLU A 137 13.27 -1.92 -16.64
C GLU A 137 13.58 -1.19 -15.32
N PRO A 138 13.04 -0.01 -15.06
CA PRO A 138 13.31 0.72 -13.81
C PRO A 138 12.66 0.05 -12.60
N TYR A 139 11.61 -0.71 -12.81
CA TYR A 139 10.83 -1.38 -11.77
C TYR A 139 10.52 -2.82 -12.13
N GLY A 140 10.20 -3.60 -11.10
CA GLY A 140 9.82 -5.00 -11.21
C GLY A 140 8.96 -5.44 -10.03
N ALA A 141 8.51 -6.68 -10.09
CA ALA A 141 7.79 -7.32 -9.01
C ALA A 141 8.73 -7.72 -7.86
N ILE A 142 8.20 -7.83 -6.65
CA ILE A 142 8.88 -8.42 -5.50
C ILE A 142 9.31 -9.84 -5.87
N THR A 143 10.56 -10.18 -5.64
CA THR A 143 11.12 -11.47 -6.02
C THR A 143 10.69 -12.60 -5.07
N ARG A 144 10.82 -13.84 -5.54
CA ARG A 144 10.59 -15.03 -4.70
C ARG A 144 11.54 -15.08 -3.52
N GLN A 145 12.80 -14.68 -3.73
CA GLN A 145 13.82 -14.65 -2.66
C GLN A 145 13.47 -13.61 -1.59
N GLU A 146 12.98 -12.43 -1.97
CA GLU A 146 12.53 -11.40 -1.02
C GLU A 146 11.31 -11.87 -0.23
N CYS A 147 10.34 -12.50 -0.86
CA CYS A 147 9.19 -13.10 -0.17
C CYS A 147 9.65 -14.18 0.83
N GLU A 148 10.59 -15.03 0.43
CA GLU A 148 11.16 -16.05 1.31
C GLU A 148 11.94 -15.45 2.47
N LYS A 149 12.76 -14.41 2.22
CA LYS A 149 13.45 -13.66 3.28
C LYS A 149 12.48 -13.05 4.28
N LEU A 150 11.40 -12.42 3.82
CA LEU A 150 10.34 -11.88 4.71
C LEU A 150 9.68 -12.98 5.55
N LYS A 151 9.43 -14.14 4.96
CA LYS A 151 8.90 -15.31 5.67
C LYS A 151 9.86 -15.80 6.74
N GLN A 152 11.15 -15.92 6.43
CA GLN A 152 12.19 -16.33 7.37
C GLN A 152 12.38 -15.32 8.50
N LEU A 153 12.24 -14.02 8.22
CA LEU A 153 12.27 -12.97 9.23
C LEU A 153 11.04 -12.99 10.14
N GLY A 154 9.99 -13.73 9.78
CA GLY A 154 8.76 -13.84 10.55
C GLY A 154 7.80 -12.68 10.34
N LEU A 155 7.78 -12.06 9.15
CA LEU A 155 6.79 -11.04 8.81
C LEU A 155 5.38 -11.59 9.06
N ASP A 156 4.56 -10.85 9.81
CA ASP A 156 3.23 -11.31 10.19
C ASP A 156 2.23 -11.16 9.05
N LYS A 157 2.37 -10.09 8.23
CA LYS A 157 1.44 -9.82 7.13
C LYS A 157 2.06 -8.89 6.08
N ILE A 158 1.68 -9.10 4.83
CA ILE A 158 1.89 -8.16 3.73
C ILE A 158 0.54 -7.78 3.14
N VAL A 159 0.30 -6.49 2.95
CA VAL A 159 -0.97 -5.94 2.47
C VAL A 159 -0.72 -5.25 1.13
N PHE A 160 -1.36 -5.74 0.09
CA PHE A 160 -1.26 -5.17 -1.24
C PHE A 160 -2.36 -4.12 -1.47
N ASP A 161 -1.96 -3.01 -2.06
CA ASP A 161 -2.86 -1.93 -2.47
C ASP A 161 -3.36 -2.20 -3.90
N TRP A 162 -4.47 -2.94 -4.02
CA TRP A 162 -5.04 -3.34 -5.31
C TRP A 162 -6.33 -2.58 -5.58
N GLN A 163 -6.26 -1.61 -6.51
CA GLN A 163 -7.32 -0.62 -6.70
C GLN A 163 -8.19 -0.85 -7.93
N ALA A 164 -7.82 -1.71 -8.87
CA ALA A 164 -8.62 -2.00 -10.03
C ALA A 164 -8.35 -3.41 -10.58
N PHE A 165 -9.35 -4.01 -11.21
CA PHE A 165 -9.22 -5.26 -11.95
C PHE A 165 -8.75 -5.02 -13.38
N GLU A 166 -9.32 -3.98 -14.03
CA GLU A 166 -8.94 -3.62 -15.38
C GLU A 166 -7.64 -2.82 -15.40
N GLU A 167 -6.68 -3.22 -16.26
CA GLU A 167 -5.37 -2.55 -16.36
C GLU A 167 -5.50 -1.06 -16.75
N GLU A 168 -6.50 -0.68 -17.53
CA GLU A 168 -6.74 0.70 -17.93
C GLU A 168 -7.18 1.55 -16.72
N THR A 169 -8.10 1.03 -15.90
CA THR A 169 -8.56 1.67 -14.66
C THR A 169 -7.39 1.79 -13.68
N ASP A 170 -6.62 0.71 -13.47
CA ASP A 170 -5.43 0.71 -12.62
C ASP A 170 -4.41 1.76 -13.09
N SER A 171 -4.05 1.73 -14.37
CA SER A 171 -3.07 2.66 -14.95
C SER A 171 -3.49 4.12 -14.77
N THR A 172 -4.78 4.41 -14.87
CA THR A 172 -5.35 5.73 -14.65
C THR A 172 -5.27 6.13 -13.19
N LEU A 173 -5.75 5.28 -12.28
CA LEU A 173 -5.75 5.55 -10.84
C LEU A 173 -4.34 5.62 -10.26
N MET A 174 -3.46 4.70 -10.67
CA MET A 174 -2.06 4.64 -10.19
C MET A 174 -1.14 5.65 -10.89
N GLY A 175 -1.62 6.33 -11.94
CA GLY A 175 -0.89 7.35 -12.68
C GLY A 175 0.33 6.81 -13.45
N ARG A 176 0.32 5.52 -13.80
CA ARG A 176 1.39 4.85 -14.55
C ARG A 176 0.89 3.64 -15.31
N LYS A 177 1.42 3.46 -16.54
CA LYS A 177 1.11 2.30 -17.39
C LYS A 177 2.12 1.17 -17.17
N GLY A 178 1.67 -0.07 -17.32
CA GLY A 178 2.51 -1.26 -17.37
C GLY A 178 3.06 -1.75 -16.03
N LEU A 179 2.59 -1.21 -14.91
CA LEU A 179 3.00 -1.66 -13.57
C LEU A 179 2.02 -2.67 -12.93
N TYR A 180 0.82 -2.79 -13.49
CA TYR A 180 -0.23 -3.70 -13.00
C TYR A 180 0.24 -5.15 -12.89
N THR A 181 0.95 -5.66 -13.89
CA THR A 181 1.49 -7.02 -13.90
C THR A 181 2.47 -7.28 -12.75
N TYR A 182 3.23 -6.26 -12.32
CA TYR A 182 4.17 -6.40 -11.19
C TYR A 182 3.44 -6.54 -9.85
N LEU A 183 2.32 -5.83 -9.66
CA LEU A 183 1.45 -6.02 -8.49
C LEU A 183 0.95 -7.46 -8.42
N MET A 184 0.37 -7.97 -9.52
CA MET A 184 -0.17 -9.33 -9.58
C MET A 184 0.90 -10.40 -9.36
N ASP A 185 2.04 -10.26 -10.02
CA ASP A 185 3.20 -11.13 -9.83
C ASP A 185 3.68 -11.16 -8.37
N SER A 186 3.76 -9.99 -7.73
CA SER A 186 4.22 -9.86 -6.34
C SER A 186 3.25 -10.53 -5.37
N LEU A 187 1.95 -10.30 -5.55
CA LEU A 187 0.90 -10.93 -4.75
C LEU A 187 0.96 -12.46 -4.86
N MET A 188 1.02 -12.97 -6.08
CA MET A 188 1.09 -14.42 -6.34
C MET A 188 2.38 -15.04 -5.79
N ARG A 189 3.52 -14.35 -5.89
CA ARG A 189 4.80 -14.81 -5.32
C ARG A 189 4.75 -14.82 -3.79
N ALA A 190 4.18 -13.79 -3.16
CA ALA A 190 4.00 -13.71 -1.72
C ALA A 190 3.13 -14.87 -1.20
N LYS A 191 1.97 -15.11 -1.83
CA LYS A 191 1.11 -16.26 -1.50
C LYS A 191 1.82 -17.58 -1.72
N GLY A 192 2.49 -17.78 -2.86
CA GLY A 192 3.22 -19.00 -3.20
C GLY A 192 4.38 -19.31 -2.25
N ARG A 193 4.89 -18.32 -1.50
CA ARG A 193 5.89 -18.50 -0.43
C ARG A 193 5.29 -18.59 0.97
N GLY A 194 3.95 -18.64 1.08
CA GLY A 194 3.25 -18.81 2.34
C GLY A 194 3.29 -17.59 3.25
N LEU A 195 3.45 -16.40 2.70
CA LEU A 195 3.20 -15.16 3.44
C LEU A 195 1.69 -15.00 3.68
N ASN A 196 1.34 -14.38 4.80
CA ASN A 196 -0.03 -13.97 5.07
C ASN A 196 -0.31 -12.69 4.25
N VAL A 197 -1.16 -12.82 3.22
CA VAL A 197 -1.45 -11.76 2.26
C VAL A 197 -2.86 -11.24 2.49
N ASP A 198 -2.99 -9.94 2.67
CA ASP A 198 -4.26 -9.21 2.63
C ASP A 198 -4.27 -8.22 1.46
N VAL A 199 -5.44 -7.70 1.10
CA VAL A 199 -5.62 -6.66 0.09
C VAL A 199 -6.39 -5.48 0.65
N HIS A 200 -5.98 -4.27 0.28
CA HIS A 200 -6.72 -3.04 0.49
C HIS A 200 -7.35 -2.56 -0.80
N PHE A 201 -8.62 -2.17 -0.73
CA PHE A 201 -9.39 -1.57 -1.81
C PHE A 201 -10.09 -0.30 -1.32
N ILE A 202 -9.98 0.78 -2.08
CA ILE A 202 -10.66 2.05 -1.84
C ILE A 202 -11.69 2.23 -2.96
N PRO A 203 -12.99 2.14 -2.68
CA PRO A 203 -14.01 2.38 -3.69
C PRO A 203 -14.02 3.86 -4.11
N MET A 204 -13.81 4.09 -5.40
CA MET A 204 -13.80 5.38 -6.06
C MET A 204 -14.65 5.31 -7.33
N LYS A 205 -15.08 6.45 -7.90
CA LYS A 205 -15.92 6.47 -9.11
C LYS A 205 -15.39 5.58 -10.25
N PRO A 206 -14.07 5.56 -10.57
CA PRO A 206 -13.59 4.74 -11.66
C PRO A 206 -13.61 3.22 -11.40
N ASN A 207 -13.55 2.77 -10.11
CA ASN A 207 -13.25 1.36 -9.80
C ASN A 207 -14.31 0.63 -8.97
N TYR A 208 -15.28 1.32 -8.35
CA TYR A 208 -16.15 0.67 -7.36
C TYR A 208 -16.99 -0.49 -7.91
N ARG A 209 -17.23 -0.52 -9.21
CA ARG A 209 -17.96 -1.61 -9.88
C ARG A 209 -17.09 -2.83 -10.16
N GLU A 210 -15.77 -2.72 -10.06
CA GLU A 210 -14.82 -3.80 -10.32
C GLU A 210 -14.58 -4.71 -9.09
N ILE A 211 -15.17 -4.40 -7.94
CA ILE A 211 -14.95 -5.17 -6.70
C ILE A 211 -15.36 -6.65 -6.81
N PRO A 212 -16.41 -7.07 -7.56
CA PRO A 212 -16.72 -8.48 -7.73
C PRO A 212 -15.59 -9.26 -8.41
N ASP A 213 -15.00 -8.69 -9.46
CA ASP A 213 -13.92 -9.33 -10.23
C ASP A 213 -12.64 -9.43 -9.40
N ILE A 214 -12.32 -8.38 -8.62
CA ILE A 214 -11.21 -8.41 -7.65
C ILE A 214 -11.44 -9.52 -6.62
N MET A 215 -12.63 -9.62 -6.03
CA MET A 215 -12.93 -10.62 -5.01
C MET A 215 -12.91 -12.04 -5.57
N GLU A 216 -13.36 -12.25 -6.81
CA GLU A 216 -13.24 -13.54 -7.49
C GLU A 216 -11.77 -13.94 -7.70
N CYS A 217 -10.93 -13.00 -8.15
CA CYS A 217 -9.49 -13.24 -8.26
C CYS A 217 -8.83 -13.54 -6.91
N LEU A 218 -9.24 -12.87 -5.83
CA LEU A 218 -8.74 -13.14 -4.48
C LEU A 218 -9.12 -14.55 -4.01
N GLU A 219 -10.35 -14.99 -4.28
CA GLU A 219 -10.82 -16.33 -3.98
C GLU A 219 -9.95 -17.38 -4.70
N ILE A 220 -9.73 -17.21 -6.02
CA ILE A 220 -8.88 -18.09 -6.83
C ILE A 220 -7.43 -18.11 -6.33
N ALA A 221 -6.89 -16.95 -5.95
CA ALA A 221 -5.53 -16.82 -5.41
C ALA A 221 -5.38 -17.33 -3.97
N GLY A 222 -6.50 -17.69 -3.31
CA GLY A 222 -6.54 -18.10 -1.90
C GLY A 222 -6.16 -16.98 -0.93
N VAL A 223 -6.45 -15.72 -1.28
CA VAL A 223 -6.29 -14.57 -0.36
C VAL A 223 -7.53 -14.47 0.51
N GLU A 224 -7.32 -14.57 1.83
CA GLU A 224 -8.42 -14.74 2.78
C GLU A 224 -9.00 -13.42 3.31
N ASN A 225 -8.34 -12.29 3.09
CA ASN A 225 -8.78 -11.03 3.70
C ASN A 225 -8.69 -9.87 2.70
N ILE A 226 -9.78 -9.12 2.61
CA ILE A 226 -9.83 -7.81 1.94
C ILE A 226 -10.37 -6.74 2.90
N SER A 227 -9.76 -5.56 2.87
CA SER A 227 -10.26 -4.39 3.60
C SER A 227 -10.75 -3.33 2.63
N ILE A 228 -12.02 -2.98 2.75
CA ILE A 228 -12.64 -1.87 2.04
C ILE A 228 -12.38 -0.60 2.85
N LEU A 229 -11.61 0.32 2.32
CA LEU A 229 -11.18 1.53 3.01
C LEU A 229 -11.95 2.76 2.53
N ASN A 230 -12.06 3.75 3.41
CA ASN A 230 -12.67 5.01 3.03
C ASN A 230 -11.70 5.87 2.22
N PHE A 231 -12.18 6.46 1.12
CA PHE A 231 -11.45 7.50 0.42
C PHE A 231 -11.37 8.76 1.28
N VAL A 232 -10.16 9.19 1.60
CA VAL A 232 -9.90 10.42 2.37
C VAL A 232 -9.28 11.44 1.42
N PRO A 233 -9.96 12.58 1.13
CA PRO A 233 -9.50 13.57 0.16
C PRO A 233 -8.33 14.39 0.71
N GLN A 234 -7.13 13.84 0.62
CA GLN A 234 -5.85 14.45 1.00
C GLN A 234 -4.85 14.32 -0.14
N GLY A 235 -3.81 15.14 -0.13
CA GLY A 235 -2.80 15.13 -1.16
C GLY A 235 -3.40 15.26 -2.56
N ARG A 236 -2.96 14.41 -3.48
CA ARG A 236 -3.56 14.35 -4.83
C ARG A 236 -5.03 13.97 -4.80
N GLY A 237 -5.45 13.15 -3.83
CA GLY A 237 -6.86 12.82 -3.65
C GLY A 237 -7.74 14.04 -3.35
N ARG A 238 -7.21 15.10 -2.74
CA ARG A 238 -7.94 16.35 -2.56
C ARG A 238 -8.14 17.10 -3.87
N VAL A 239 -7.11 17.12 -4.71
CA VAL A 239 -7.16 17.77 -6.03
C VAL A 239 -8.16 17.07 -6.95
N ASN A 240 -8.19 15.73 -6.91
CA ASN A 240 -9.02 14.88 -7.76
C ASN A 240 -10.33 14.44 -7.07
N LYS A 241 -10.76 15.16 -6.03
CA LYS A 241 -11.90 14.73 -5.20
C LYS A 241 -13.18 14.52 -6.00
N GLU A 242 -13.48 15.41 -6.92
CA GLU A 242 -14.73 15.39 -7.70
C GLU A 242 -14.77 14.19 -8.67
N GLU A 243 -13.61 13.77 -9.18
CA GLU A 243 -13.48 12.62 -10.07
C GLU A 243 -13.42 11.28 -9.33
N LEU A 244 -13.03 11.30 -8.05
CA LEU A 244 -12.78 10.07 -7.29
C LEU A 244 -13.86 9.75 -6.27
N MET A 245 -14.38 10.75 -5.56
CA MET A 245 -15.27 10.52 -4.42
C MET A 245 -16.66 10.07 -4.88
N LEU A 246 -17.12 8.95 -4.33
CA LEU A 246 -18.49 8.46 -4.57
C LEU A 246 -19.53 9.44 -4.04
N SER A 247 -20.58 9.65 -4.80
CA SER A 247 -21.82 10.26 -4.34
C SER A 247 -22.59 9.30 -3.40
N ASP A 248 -23.58 9.81 -2.71
CA ASP A 248 -24.44 8.98 -1.85
C ASP A 248 -25.19 7.90 -2.66
N GLU A 249 -25.52 8.15 -3.91
CA GLU A 249 -26.16 7.19 -4.81
C GLU A 249 -25.17 6.08 -5.21
N GLU A 250 -23.97 6.46 -5.66
CA GLU A 250 -22.90 5.51 -5.99
C GLU A 250 -22.47 4.68 -4.78
N LEU A 251 -22.46 5.26 -3.57
CA LEU A 251 -22.15 4.54 -2.33
C LEU A 251 -23.24 3.49 -2.01
N ARG A 252 -24.52 3.80 -2.26
CA ARG A 252 -25.60 2.81 -2.11
C ARG A 252 -25.50 1.69 -3.15
N GLU A 253 -25.22 2.05 -4.41
CA GLU A 253 -24.95 1.07 -5.47
C GLU A 253 -23.78 0.16 -5.09
N PHE A 254 -22.65 0.75 -4.66
CA PHE A 254 -21.48 0.00 -4.19
C PHE A 254 -21.82 -0.96 -3.04
N SER A 255 -22.65 -0.50 -2.09
CA SER A 255 -23.09 -1.37 -0.98
C SER A 255 -23.83 -2.61 -1.46
N THR A 256 -24.68 -2.47 -2.48
CA THR A 256 -25.41 -3.58 -3.09
C THR A 256 -24.44 -4.54 -3.79
N ILE A 257 -23.57 -4.01 -4.66
CA ILE A 257 -22.56 -4.79 -5.40
C ILE A 257 -21.65 -5.55 -4.42
N LEU A 258 -21.15 -4.88 -3.38
CA LEU A 258 -20.27 -5.48 -2.38
C LEU A 258 -20.97 -6.62 -1.62
N ASN A 259 -22.26 -6.47 -1.26
CA ASN A 259 -23.00 -7.51 -0.56
C ASN A 259 -23.16 -8.77 -1.44
N GLU A 260 -23.48 -8.59 -2.72
CA GLU A 260 -23.57 -9.70 -3.68
C GLU A 260 -22.21 -10.40 -3.89
N ALA A 261 -21.12 -9.63 -3.98
CA ALA A 261 -19.77 -10.17 -4.10
C ALA A 261 -19.35 -10.96 -2.85
N LYS A 262 -19.71 -10.48 -1.64
CA LYS A 262 -19.43 -11.16 -0.37
C LYS A 262 -20.10 -12.53 -0.25
N GLU A 263 -21.25 -12.75 -0.87
CA GLU A 263 -21.92 -14.06 -0.84
C GLU A 263 -21.10 -15.15 -1.56
N LYS A 264 -20.22 -14.74 -2.48
CA LYS A 264 -19.37 -15.62 -3.28
C LYS A 264 -17.93 -15.73 -2.76
N PHE A 265 -17.56 -14.90 -1.81
CA PHE A 265 -16.21 -14.86 -1.25
C PHE A 265 -16.16 -15.57 0.09
N SER A 266 -15.34 -16.62 0.19
CA SER A 266 -15.19 -17.42 1.41
C SER A 266 -14.36 -16.73 2.50
N GLY A 267 -13.61 -15.70 2.13
CA GLY A 267 -12.72 -14.97 3.03
C GLY A 267 -13.42 -13.88 3.85
N ASN A 268 -12.64 -13.10 4.59
CA ASN A 268 -13.12 -12.03 5.45
C ASN A 268 -13.11 -10.68 4.72
N VAL A 269 -14.20 -9.95 4.79
CA VAL A 269 -14.33 -8.60 4.27
C VAL A 269 -14.45 -7.61 5.44
N ARG A 270 -13.38 -6.87 5.70
CA ARG A 270 -13.41 -5.78 6.67
C ARG A 270 -13.91 -4.50 5.99
N ILE A 271 -14.98 -3.92 6.51
CA ILE A 271 -15.57 -2.69 5.97
C ILE A 271 -15.16 -1.52 6.87
N GLY A 272 -14.36 -0.60 6.33
CA GLY A 272 -13.87 0.61 6.99
C GLY A 272 -14.53 1.91 6.50
N ILE A 273 -15.63 1.80 5.74
CA ILE A 273 -16.40 2.93 5.21
C ILE A 273 -17.81 2.95 5.81
N PRO A 274 -18.44 4.11 5.91
CA PRO A 274 -19.80 4.23 6.46
C PRO A 274 -20.86 3.78 5.44
N LEU A 275 -21.01 2.46 5.25
CA LEU A 275 -22.11 1.91 4.47
C LEU A 275 -23.41 2.08 5.24
N ASN A 276 -24.46 2.58 4.58
CA ASN A 276 -25.79 2.84 5.17
C ASN A 276 -25.76 3.81 6.38
N GLY A 277 -24.84 4.78 6.36
CA GLY A 277 -24.75 5.80 7.40
C GLY A 277 -24.16 5.34 8.74
N ARG A 278 -23.63 4.13 8.84
CA ARG A 278 -23.02 3.60 10.07
C ARG A 278 -21.51 3.52 9.93
N ILE A 279 -20.79 3.97 10.95
CA ILE A 279 -19.33 3.76 11.06
C ILE A 279 -19.12 2.40 11.68
N ALA A 280 -18.34 1.55 11.00
CA ALA A 280 -18.15 0.16 11.40
C ALA A 280 -17.09 -0.04 12.50
N HIS A 281 -16.38 1.02 12.96
CA HIS A 281 -15.30 0.88 13.95
C HIS A 281 -15.17 2.08 14.86
N LEU A 282 -14.73 1.82 16.11
CA LEU A 282 -14.33 2.86 17.06
C LEU A 282 -13.05 3.55 16.58
N CYS A 283 -13.05 4.89 16.61
CA CYS A 283 -11.87 5.68 16.28
C CYS A 283 -10.90 5.67 17.47
N THR A 284 -9.70 5.15 17.25
CA THR A 284 -8.60 5.15 18.24
C THR A 284 -7.45 6.07 17.86
N ALA A 285 -7.68 6.98 16.91
CA ALA A 285 -6.70 7.97 16.45
C ALA A 285 -6.16 8.79 17.62
N GLY A 286 -4.82 8.87 17.75
CA GLY A 286 -4.15 9.62 18.81
C GLY A 286 -4.21 9.00 20.20
N THR A 287 -4.84 7.83 20.39
CA THR A 287 -4.91 7.14 21.68
C THR A 287 -4.24 5.77 21.67
N GLU A 288 -4.64 4.92 20.72
CA GLU A 288 -4.08 3.58 20.54
C GLU A 288 -3.43 3.43 19.16
N LYS A 289 -3.60 4.45 18.29
CA LYS A 289 -3.04 4.51 16.94
C LYS A 289 -2.32 5.82 16.72
N LEU A 290 -1.12 5.74 16.13
CA LEU A 290 -0.34 6.88 15.64
C LEU A 290 0.14 6.59 14.22
N ASP A 291 0.44 7.66 13.49
CA ASP A 291 1.09 7.62 12.19
C ASP A 291 2.33 8.51 12.22
N ILE A 292 3.46 7.99 11.82
CA ILE A 292 4.70 8.75 11.63
C ILE A 292 4.89 8.93 10.14
N ARG A 293 4.74 10.17 9.70
CA ARG A 293 4.88 10.52 8.30
C ARG A 293 6.35 10.46 7.88
N TYR A 294 6.63 10.30 6.59
CA TYR A 294 7.97 10.16 6.00
C TYR A 294 8.96 11.28 6.36
N ASP A 295 8.48 12.44 6.80
CA ASP A 295 9.30 13.58 7.29
C ASP A 295 9.44 13.61 8.82
N GLY A 296 9.00 12.56 9.49
CA GLY A 296 9.11 12.40 10.94
C GLY A 296 8.01 13.05 11.74
N VAL A 297 7.03 13.71 11.12
CA VAL A 297 5.88 14.30 11.84
C VAL A 297 4.98 13.20 12.38
N VAL A 298 4.64 13.28 13.66
CA VAL A 298 3.77 12.34 14.37
C VAL A 298 2.33 12.84 14.30
N LEU A 299 1.46 12.03 13.73
CA LEU A 299 0.05 12.30 13.50
C LEU A 299 -0.84 11.34 14.29
N PRO A 300 -2.05 11.73 14.66
CA PRO A 300 -3.00 10.82 15.31
C PRO A 300 -3.43 9.64 14.43
N CYS A 301 -3.42 9.83 13.12
CA CYS A 301 -3.89 8.85 12.13
C CYS A 301 -3.45 9.30 10.73
N PRO A 302 -3.25 8.38 9.76
CA PRO A 302 -2.98 8.73 8.36
C PRO A 302 -3.99 9.70 7.72
N ALA A 303 -5.21 9.80 8.26
CA ALA A 303 -6.23 10.75 7.78
C ALA A 303 -5.87 12.24 8.03
N PHE A 304 -4.75 12.56 8.67
CA PHE A 304 -4.38 13.94 9.04
C PHE A 304 -3.08 14.44 8.37
N LYS A 305 -2.59 13.74 7.36
CA LYS A 305 -1.28 14.01 6.72
C LYS A 305 -1.15 15.42 6.13
N GLU A 306 -2.25 15.97 5.63
CA GLU A 306 -2.27 17.27 4.93
C GLU A 306 -3.03 18.36 5.70
N ILE A 307 -3.41 18.11 6.94
CA ILE A 307 -4.05 19.12 7.77
C ILE A 307 -2.95 19.97 8.37
N SER A 308 -3.12 21.31 8.30
CA SER A 308 -2.16 22.23 8.89
C SER A 308 -2.10 22.10 10.42
N ALA A 309 -0.90 22.30 10.98
CA ALA A 309 -0.71 22.31 12.43
C ALA A 309 -1.63 23.36 13.11
N GLU A 310 -1.88 24.50 12.44
CA GLU A 310 -2.80 25.54 12.94
C GLU A 310 -4.24 25.01 13.06
N THR A 311 -4.70 24.27 12.04
CA THR A 311 -6.03 23.64 12.08
C THR A 311 -6.12 22.61 13.21
N MET A 312 -5.11 21.76 13.38
CA MET A 312 -5.10 20.73 14.42
C MET A 312 -5.05 21.34 15.82
N LYS A 313 -4.36 22.46 15.99
CA LYS A 313 -4.31 23.21 17.27
C LYS A 313 -5.69 23.69 17.72
N LYS A 314 -6.61 24.02 16.78
CA LYS A 314 -8.01 24.36 17.10
C LYS A 314 -8.76 23.20 17.75
N TYR A 315 -8.33 21.97 17.49
CA TYR A 315 -8.86 20.75 18.10
C TYR A 315 -8.05 20.24 19.30
N GLY A 316 -7.08 21.06 19.79
CA GLY A 316 -6.23 20.71 20.93
C GLY A 316 -5.14 19.69 20.61
N ILE A 317 -4.79 19.51 19.33
CA ILE A 317 -3.75 18.58 18.89
C ILE A 317 -2.55 19.38 18.42
N GLU A 318 -1.41 19.15 19.03
CA GLU A 318 -0.10 19.64 18.60
C GLU A 318 0.64 18.55 17.85
N PHE A 319 1.23 18.90 16.68
CA PHE A 319 2.11 18.00 15.95
C PHE A 319 3.53 18.11 16.52
N HIS A 320 4.14 16.95 16.69
CA HIS A 320 5.54 16.81 17.08
C HIS A 320 6.29 16.02 16.01
N SER A 321 7.61 16.08 16.03
CA SER A 321 8.46 15.32 15.13
C SER A 321 9.32 14.33 15.89
N ILE A 322 9.62 13.18 15.31
CA ILE A 322 10.58 12.21 15.87
C ILE A 322 12.00 12.78 15.94
N TYR A 323 12.29 13.85 15.23
CA TYR A 323 13.59 14.56 15.25
C TYR A 323 13.72 15.57 16.39
N GLU A 324 12.59 15.88 17.04
CA GLU A 324 12.55 16.66 18.26
C GLU A 324 12.63 15.75 19.50
N ASP A 325 12.33 16.31 20.67
CA ASP A 325 12.23 15.55 21.89
C ASP A 325 11.01 14.61 21.86
N LEU A 326 11.24 13.31 21.76
CA LEU A 326 10.18 12.30 21.75
C LEU A 326 9.31 12.35 23.01
N GLU A 327 9.82 12.87 24.15
CA GLU A 327 9.02 13.04 25.37
C GLU A 327 7.84 14.00 25.18
N ARG A 328 7.91 14.87 24.18
CA ARG A 328 6.79 15.75 23.80
C ARG A 328 5.74 15.09 22.92
N VAL A 329 6.04 13.91 22.38
CA VAL A 329 5.06 13.12 21.63
C VAL A 329 4.05 12.57 22.63
N VAL A 330 3.10 13.42 23.02
CA VAL A 330 1.99 13.02 23.86
C VAL A 330 1.00 12.24 23.04
N VAL A 331 0.82 10.96 23.35
CA VAL A 331 -0.35 10.21 22.90
C VAL A 331 -1.56 10.84 23.62
N PRO A 332 -2.46 11.56 22.94
CA PRO A 332 -3.56 12.23 23.61
C PRO A 332 -4.39 11.20 24.36
N GLY A 333 -4.39 11.30 25.70
CA GLY A 333 -5.10 10.35 26.55
C GLY A 333 -6.61 10.44 26.38
N GLY A 334 -7.17 9.41 25.91
CA GLY A 334 -8.45 8.80 26.10
C GLY A 334 -9.67 9.61 26.53
N LYS A 335 -9.99 10.76 25.94
CA LYS A 335 -11.38 11.20 25.96
C LYS A 335 -12.06 10.72 24.67
N LYS A 336 -13.17 10.00 24.85
CA LYS A 336 -14.10 9.65 23.75
C LYS A 336 -14.55 10.95 23.05
N GLN A 337 -13.82 11.36 22.02
CA GLN A 337 -14.24 12.44 21.14
C GLN A 337 -14.88 11.80 19.91
N ALA A 338 -15.91 12.47 19.38
CA ALA A 338 -16.41 12.13 18.06
C ALA A 338 -15.24 12.05 17.08
N PRO A 339 -15.22 11.10 16.11
CA PRO A 339 -14.10 10.93 15.21
C PRO A 339 -13.69 12.26 14.59
N LEU A 340 -12.46 12.68 14.83
CA LEU A 340 -11.96 13.98 14.37
C LEU A 340 -12.03 14.11 12.84
N CYS A 341 -11.84 12.99 12.13
CA CYS A 341 -11.99 12.91 10.68
C CYS A 341 -13.43 13.24 10.22
N LYS A 342 -14.48 12.88 10.99
CA LYS A 342 -15.86 13.27 10.70
C LYS A 342 -16.02 14.79 10.79
N GLN A 343 -15.44 15.42 11.79
CA GLN A 343 -15.54 16.86 12.00
C GLN A 343 -14.80 17.66 10.90
N ILE A 344 -13.66 17.16 10.44
CA ILE A 344 -12.81 17.87 9.48
C ILE A 344 -13.22 17.61 8.04
N TYR A 345 -13.57 16.37 7.70
CA TYR A 345 -13.86 15.96 6.32
C TYR A 345 -15.36 15.82 6.02
N GLY A 346 -16.23 15.98 7.04
CA GLY A 346 -17.67 15.84 6.84
C GLY A 346 -18.10 14.43 6.40
N PHE A 347 -17.35 13.39 6.78
CA PHE A 347 -17.75 12.02 6.46
C PHE A 347 -19.11 11.74 7.07
N HIS A 348 -20.11 11.50 6.20
CA HIS A 348 -21.48 11.21 6.58
C HIS A 348 -21.56 9.86 7.30
N GLY A 349 -22.02 9.86 8.49
CA GLY A 349 -22.31 8.71 9.33
C GLY A 349 -22.76 9.23 10.68
N ASP A 350 -24.05 9.13 10.99
CA ASP A 350 -24.51 9.37 12.34
C ASP A 350 -23.91 8.31 13.26
N LEU A 351 -23.05 8.78 14.18
CA LEU A 351 -22.76 8.02 15.38
C LEU A 351 -24.09 7.98 16.17
N THR A 352 -24.87 6.94 15.98
CA THR A 352 -25.99 6.72 16.89
C THR A 352 -25.40 6.44 18.25
N GLU A 353 -25.93 7.11 19.27
CA GLU A 353 -25.55 7.04 20.70
C GLU A 353 -25.72 5.65 21.34
N ASN A 354 -25.52 4.57 20.61
CA ASN A 354 -25.70 3.20 21.09
C ASN A 354 -24.36 2.45 21.21
N GLU A 355 -23.38 3.04 21.88
CA GLU A 355 -22.18 2.33 22.31
C GLU A 355 -21.98 2.44 23.83
N GLU A 356 -23.04 2.15 24.57
CA GLU A 356 -22.92 1.56 25.91
C GLU A 356 -23.22 0.07 25.80
N ARG A 357 -22.19 -0.72 25.42
CA ARG A 357 -22.07 -2.14 25.79
C ARG A 357 -20.66 -2.64 25.57
#